data_a3134c56e0565d158ca6c46d8203b416
#
_entry.id   a3134c56e0565d158ca6c46d8203b416
#
_cell.length_a   1.000
_cell.length_b   1.000
_cell.length_c   1.000
_cell.angle_alpha   90.00
_cell.angle_beta   90.00
_cell.angle_gamma   90.00
#
_symmetry.space_group_name_H-M   'P 1'
#
loop_
_entity.id
_entity.type
_entity.pdbx_description
1 polymer ?
#
loop_
_entity_poly.entity_id
_entity_poly.type
_entity_poly.pdbx_seq_one_letter_code
_entity_poly.pdbx_strand_id
1 'polypeptide(L)'
;MITAPDGTMYRAADAHVHIYKEKASQVIGDFYHADGYNFEMWEPDPAPEVLLRKGKEIGIDRYAVFSAATAARQVDSINRFIADECARHPEFVGLGTAHPDAIDPTLPDGRDC
;
A
#
# COMPACT_ATOMS: atom_id res chain seq x y z
N MET A 1 -19.52 -4.01 -1.46
CA MET A 1 -20.48 -4.04 -0.33
C MET A 1 -20.50 -5.43 0.28
N ILE A 2 -20.68 -5.50 1.56
CA ILE A 2 -20.86 -6.76 2.30
C ILE A 2 -22.26 -6.81 2.88
N THR A 3 -22.81 -8.01 2.98
CA THR A 3 -24.15 -8.24 3.56
C THR A 3 -24.00 -8.91 4.92
N ALA A 4 -24.54 -8.29 5.96
CA ALA A 4 -24.58 -8.87 7.29
C ALA A 4 -25.60 -10.03 7.37
N PRO A 5 -25.51 -10.90 8.40
CA PRO A 5 -26.44 -12.04 8.56
C PRO A 5 -27.93 -11.63 8.62
N ASP A 6 -28.23 -10.43 9.07
CA ASP A 6 -29.59 -9.88 9.11
C ASP A 6 -30.09 -9.29 7.77
N GLY A 7 -29.28 -9.40 6.70
CA GLY A 7 -29.57 -8.88 5.37
C GLY A 7 -29.20 -7.41 5.16
N THR A 8 -28.69 -6.71 6.17
CA THR A 8 -28.23 -5.32 6.03
C THR A 8 -27.01 -5.24 5.15
N MET A 9 -26.99 -4.31 4.20
CA MET A 9 -25.85 -4.09 3.30
C MET A 9 -24.98 -2.91 3.80
N TYR A 10 -23.69 -3.15 3.85
CA TYR A 10 -22.69 -2.15 4.27
C TYR A 10 -21.69 -1.89 3.16
N ARG A 11 -21.26 -0.65 3.03
CA ARG A 11 -20.04 -0.33 2.29
C ARG A 11 -18.85 -0.77 3.15
N ALA A 12 -17.85 -1.37 2.51
CA ALA A 12 -16.69 -1.88 3.20
C ALA A 12 -15.42 -1.23 2.68
N ALA A 13 -14.54 -0.86 3.58
CA ALA A 13 -13.22 -0.32 3.27
C ALA A 13 -12.15 -1.10 4.03
N ASP A 14 -11.03 -1.40 3.35
CA ASP A 14 -9.82 -1.85 4.01
C ASP A 14 -8.93 -0.63 4.28
N ALA A 15 -8.67 -0.36 5.54
CA ALA A 15 -7.95 0.84 5.97
C ALA A 15 -6.43 0.67 6.04
N HIS A 16 -5.88 -0.51 5.71
CA HIS A 16 -4.45 -0.78 5.82
C HIS A 16 -3.99 -1.78 4.76
N VAL A 17 -3.66 -1.29 3.57
CA VAL A 17 -3.25 -2.16 2.47
C VAL A 17 -1.96 -1.67 1.85
N HIS A 18 -0.97 -2.56 1.80
CA HIS A 18 0.26 -2.31 1.07
C HIS A 18 0.10 -2.71 -0.39
N ILE A 19 0.48 -1.81 -1.30
CA ILE A 19 0.65 -2.09 -2.72
C ILE A 19 2.08 -1.76 -3.13
N TYR A 20 2.61 -2.53 -4.06
CA TYR A 20 3.99 -2.39 -4.50
C TYR A 20 4.08 -2.49 -6.01
N LYS A 21 5.17 -1.94 -6.57
CA LYS A 21 5.52 -2.18 -7.97
C LYS A 21 5.76 -3.66 -8.22
N GLU A 22 5.56 -4.07 -9.47
CA GLU A 22 5.83 -5.43 -9.91
C GLU A 22 7.21 -5.93 -9.41
N LYS A 23 7.26 -7.18 -8.99
CA LYS A 23 8.45 -7.87 -8.45
C LYS A 23 8.99 -7.34 -7.12
N ALA A 24 8.32 -6.42 -6.47
CA ALA A 24 8.76 -5.93 -5.16
C ALA A 24 8.53 -6.95 -4.03
N SER A 25 7.65 -7.92 -4.19
CA SER A 25 7.29 -8.90 -3.16
C SER A 25 8.50 -9.68 -2.63
N GLN A 26 9.40 -10.11 -3.51
CA GLN A 26 10.62 -10.83 -3.11
C GLN A 26 11.53 -9.94 -2.26
N VAL A 27 11.75 -8.71 -2.71
CA VAL A 27 12.62 -7.75 -1.99
C VAL A 27 12.07 -7.44 -0.60
N ILE A 28 10.75 -7.33 -0.47
CA ILE A 28 10.08 -7.07 0.80
C ILE A 28 10.17 -8.28 1.71
N GLY A 29 9.95 -9.48 1.18
CA GLY A 29 10.11 -10.73 1.92
C GLY A 29 11.53 -10.86 2.47
N ASP A 30 12.53 -10.64 1.63
CA ASP A 30 13.95 -10.71 2.02
C ASP A 30 14.30 -9.67 3.11
N PHE A 31 13.75 -8.47 3.02
CA PHE A 31 13.93 -7.41 4.02
C PHE A 31 13.40 -7.83 5.40
N TYR A 32 12.20 -8.36 5.46
CA TYR A 32 11.61 -8.82 6.73
C TYR A 32 12.34 -10.06 7.29
N HIS A 33 12.75 -10.99 6.44
CA HIS A 33 13.53 -12.14 6.86
C HIS A 33 14.89 -11.76 7.44
N ALA A 34 15.56 -10.75 6.88
CA ALA A 34 16.82 -10.23 7.41
C ALA A 34 16.69 -9.69 8.84
N ASP A 35 15.52 -9.15 9.19
CA ASP A 35 15.21 -8.68 10.54
C ASP A 35 14.62 -9.78 11.47
N GLY A 36 14.63 -11.02 11.03
CA GLY A 36 14.20 -12.17 11.82
C GLY A 36 12.70 -12.43 11.83
N TYR A 37 11.94 -11.74 10.99
CA TYR A 37 10.51 -12.02 10.83
C TYR A 37 10.31 -13.26 9.95
N ASN A 38 9.57 -14.24 10.44
CA ASN A 38 9.09 -15.35 9.63
C ASN A 38 7.79 -14.92 8.93
N PHE A 39 7.93 -14.46 7.70
CA PHE A 39 6.86 -13.85 6.92
C PHE A 39 6.65 -14.65 5.63
N GLU A 40 5.47 -15.21 5.47
CA GLU A 40 5.04 -15.84 4.22
C GLU A 40 4.02 -14.93 3.54
N MET A 41 4.31 -14.55 2.30
CA MET A 41 3.33 -13.86 1.48
C MET A 41 2.32 -14.86 0.94
N TRP A 42 1.09 -14.74 1.39
CA TRP A 42 -0.02 -15.56 0.91
C TRP A 42 -0.33 -15.33 -0.57
N GLU A 43 -0.18 -14.10 -1.02
CA GLU A 43 -0.26 -13.72 -2.43
C GLU A 43 1.06 -13.07 -2.83
N PRO A 44 1.87 -13.71 -3.67
CA PRO A 44 3.19 -13.21 -4.02
C PRO A 44 3.17 -12.03 -5.01
N ASP A 45 2.02 -11.75 -5.63
CA ASP A 45 1.87 -10.65 -6.57
C ASP A 45 1.28 -9.42 -5.86
N PRO A 46 2.08 -8.38 -5.59
CA PRO A 46 1.65 -7.16 -4.92
C PRO A 46 0.98 -6.15 -5.85
N ALA A 47 0.66 -6.55 -7.09
CA ALA A 47 0.07 -5.65 -8.09
C ALA A 47 -1.30 -5.14 -7.63
N PRO A 48 -1.59 -3.84 -7.84
CA PRO A 48 -2.88 -3.24 -7.47
C PRO A 48 -4.09 -3.95 -8.08
N GLU A 49 -3.96 -4.49 -9.28
CA GLU A 49 -5.03 -5.22 -9.98
C GLU A 49 -5.42 -6.51 -9.25
N VAL A 50 -4.46 -7.18 -8.63
CA VAL A 50 -4.72 -8.39 -7.82
C VAL A 50 -5.54 -8.03 -6.58
N LEU A 51 -5.17 -6.94 -5.90
CA LEU A 51 -5.92 -6.44 -4.76
C LEU A 51 -7.37 -6.12 -5.13
N LEU A 52 -7.57 -5.37 -6.22
CA LEU A 52 -8.91 -5.00 -6.69
C LEU A 52 -9.76 -6.22 -7.03
N ARG A 53 -9.19 -7.20 -7.74
CA ARG A 53 -9.88 -8.43 -8.09
C ARG A 53 -10.33 -9.21 -6.85
N LYS A 54 -9.40 -9.47 -5.93
CA LYS A 54 -9.69 -10.23 -4.69
C LYS A 54 -10.64 -9.48 -3.76
N GLY A 55 -10.46 -8.17 -3.63
CA GLY A 55 -11.36 -7.35 -2.83
C GLY A 55 -12.78 -7.34 -3.36
N LYS A 56 -12.95 -7.33 -4.69
CA LYS A 56 -14.27 -7.42 -5.32
C LYS A 56 -14.98 -8.74 -4.98
N GLU A 57 -14.25 -9.85 -4.92
CA GLU A 57 -14.81 -11.15 -4.56
C GLU A 57 -15.40 -11.18 -3.14
N ILE A 58 -14.81 -10.40 -2.21
CA ILE A 58 -15.25 -10.34 -0.81
C ILE A 58 -16.04 -9.08 -0.47
N GLY A 59 -16.29 -8.20 -1.45
CA GLY A 59 -17.17 -7.05 -1.29
C GLY A 59 -16.50 -5.79 -0.73
N ILE A 60 -15.18 -5.65 -0.81
CA ILE A 60 -14.48 -4.42 -0.42
C ILE A 60 -14.62 -3.36 -1.53
N ASP A 61 -15.02 -2.15 -1.14
CA ASP A 61 -15.31 -1.05 -2.05
C ASP A 61 -14.20 0.03 -2.09
N ARG A 62 -13.42 0.16 -1.03
CA ARG A 62 -12.40 1.19 -0.86
C ARG A 62 -11.17 0.65 -0.14
N TYR A 63 -10.02 1.25 -0.43
CA TYR A 63 -8.74 0.86 0.16
C TYR A 63 -7.91 2.09 0.51
N ALA A 64 -7.39 2.13 1.74
CA ALA A 64 -6.28 3.02 2.07
C ALA A 64 -4.97 2.32 1.68
N VAL A 65 -4.34 2.79 0.62
CA VAL A 65 -3.16 2.13 0.03
C VAL A 65 -1.88 2.91 0.29
N PHE A 66 -0.82 2.19 0.56
CA PHE A 66 0.51 2.75 0.78
C PHE A 66 1.61 1.73 0.54
N SER A 67 2.83 2.22 0.47
CA SER A 67 4.06 1.43 0.44
C SER A 67 5.04 1.97 1.46
N ALA A 68 6.04 1.17 1.83
CA ALA A 68 7.08 1.58 2.74
C ALA A 68 8.40 1.81 1.99
N ALA A 69 9.04 2.95 2.22
CA ALA A 69 10.41 3.19 1.79
C ALA A 69 11.37 2.56 2.79
N THR A 70 12.23 1.67 2.33
CA THR A 70 13.31 1.05 3.15
C THR A 70 14.64 1.78 2.99
N ALA A 71 14.71 2.76 2.11
CA ALA A 71 15.84 3.65 1.89
C ALA A 71 15.35 5.01 1.39
N ALA A 72 16.06 6.08 1.76
CA ALA A 72 15.73 7.46 1.38
C ALA A 72 15.51 7.65 -0.14
N ARG A 73 16.36 7.03 -0.97
CA ARG A 73 16.29 7.13 -2.43
C ARG A 73 15.00 6.56 -3.05
N GLN A 74 14.21 5.82 -2.27
CA GLN A 74 12.96 5.20 -2.77
C GLN A 74 11.74 6.09 -2.57
N VAL A 75 11.79 7.10 -1.71
CA VAL A 75 10.64 7.90 -1.29
C VAL A 75 9.92 8.51 -2.48
N ASP A 76 10.61 9.24 -3.34
CA ASP A 76 10.01 9.90 -4.50
C ASP A 76 9.35 8.91 -5.46
N SER A 77 10.03 7.81 -5.76
CA SER A 77 9.53 6.82 -6.70
C SER A 77 8.32 6.07 -6.16
N ILE A 78 8.29 5.80 -4.85
CA ILE A 78 7.15 5.16 -4.18
C ILE A 78 5.96 6.12 -4.14
N ASN A 79 6.16 7.36 -3.72
CA ASN A 79 5.07 8.34 -3.64
C ASN A 79 4.47 8.63 -5.01
N ARG A 80 5.30 8.67 -6.05
CA ARG A 80 4.83 8.82 -7.43
C ARG A 80 4.02 7.62 -7.89
N PHE A 81 4.47 6.40 -7.58
CA PHE A 81 3.72 5.18 -7.85
C PHE A 81 2.34 5.17 -7.17
N ILE A 82 2.26 5.52 -5.89
CA ILE A 82 0.98 5.60 -5.16
C ILE A 82 0.07 6.65 -5.79
N ALA A 83 0.58 7.82 -6.15
CA ALA A 83 -0.21 8.86 -6.80
C ALA A 83 -0.76 8.42 -8.17
N ASP A 84 0.05 7.75 -8.97
CA ASP A 84 -0.34 7.22 -10.28
C ASP A 84 -1.42 6.13 -10.15
N GLU A 85 -1.30 5.23 -9.17
CA GLU A 85 -2.30 4.19 -8.92
C GLU A 85 -3.63 4.78 -8.42
N CYS A 86 -3.58 5.79 -7.56
CA CYS A 86 -4.79 6.50 -7.13
C CYS A 86 -5.49 7.25 -8.28
N ALA A 87 -4.73 7.78 -9.23
CA ALA A 87 -5.28 8.42 -10.42
C ALA A 87 -5.97 7.41 -11.35
N ARG A 88 -5.50 6.16 -11.40
CA ARG A 88 -6.08 5.09 -12.22
C ARG A 88 -7.25 4.37 -11.57
N HIS A 89 -7.27 4.28 -10.24
CA HIS A 89 -8.22 3.46 -9.48
C HIS A 89 -8.95 4.32 -8.45
N PRO A 90 -10.21 4.71 -8.72
CA PRO A 90 -10.98 5.55 -7.81
C PRO A 90 -11.32 4.87 -6.47
N GLU A 91 -11.10 3.56 -6.36
CA GLU A 91 -11.24 2.79 -5.13
C GLU A 91 -10.13 3.08 -4.12
N PHE A 92 -9.00 3.65 -4.58
CA PHE A 92 -7.82 3.89 -3.75
C PHE A 92 -7.82 5.28 -3.13
N VAL A 93 -7.43 5.34 -1.87
CA VAL A 93 -7.02 6.54 -1.15
C VAL A 93 -5.56 6.36 -0.77
N GLY A 94 -4.66 7.12 -1.38
CA GLY A 94 -3.23 6.97 -1.22
C GLY A 94 -2.69 7.67 0.02
N LEU A 95 -1.76 7.01 0.70
CA LEU A 95 -0.92 7.59 1.74
C LEU A 95 0.52 7.60 1.24
N GLY A 96 1.21 8.72 1.44
CA GLY A 96 2.63 8.83 1.12
C GLY A 96 3.52 8.12 2.14
N THR A 97 4.75 7.85 1.74
CA THR A 97 5.81 7.37 2.63
C THR A 97 6.87 8.45 2.82
N ALA A 98 7.60 8.36 3.92
CA ALA A 98 8.76 9.19 4.22
C ALA A 98 9.90 8.30 4.73
N HIS A 99 11.11 8.84 4.74
CA HIS A 99 12.26 8.19 5.33
C HIS A 99 13.09 9.23 6.10
N PRO A 100 13.60 8.93 7.29
CA PRO A 100 14.34 9.92 8.10
C PRO A 100 15.49 10.61 7.35
N ASP A 101 16.20 9.87 6.52
CA ASP A 101 17.34 10.42 5.75
C ASP A 101 16.92 11.19 4.50
N ALA A 102 15.63 11.19 4.15
CA ALA A 102 15.07 11.93 3.02
C ALA A 102 14.38 13.25 3.45
N ILE A 103 14.18 13.46 4.75
CA ILE A 103 13.55 14.66 5.29
C ILE A 103 14.55 15.79 5.36
N ASP A 104 14.21 16.93 4.78
CA ASP A 104 15.03 18.16 4.93
C ASP A 104 14.67 18.84 6.28
N PRO A 105 15.59 18.83 7.26
CA PRO A 105 15.33 19.41 8.57
C PRO A 105 15.20 20.95 8.54
N THR A 106 15.50 21.59 7.41
CA THR A 106 15.37 23.05 7.26
C THR A 106 13.95 23.47 6.85
N LEU A 107 13.11 22.53 6.42
CA LEU A 107 11.73 22.81 6.06
C LEU A 107 10.84 22.80 7.31
N PRO A 108 9.99 23.84 7.50
CA PRO A 108 9.19 23.99 8.72
C PRO A 108 8.18 22.87 8.99
N ASP A 109 7.80 22.14 7.96
CA ASP A 109 6.77 21.09 8.00
C ASP A 109 7.31 19.69 7.72
N GLY A 110 8.64 19.53 7.66
CA GLY A 110 9.29 18.22 7.42
C GLY A 110 8.89 17.55 6.11
N ARG A 111 8.49 18.34 5.11
CA ARG A 111 8.20 17.78 3.78
C ARG A 111 9.44 17.19 3.14
N ASP A 112 9.25 16.08 2.45
CA ASP A 112 10.31 15.47 1.67
C ASP A 112 10.76 16.37 0.54
N CYS A 113 12.05 16.35 0.29
CA CYS A 113 12.66 17.04 -0.84
C CYS A 113 12.35 16.34 -2.17
#